data_8946a6a29aad791a0414d13908500fbe
#
_entry.id   8946a6a29aad791a0414d13908500fbe
#
_cell.length_a   1.000
_cell.length_b   1.000
_cell.length_c   1.000
_cell.angle_alpha   90.00
_cell.angle_beta   90.00
_cell.angle_gamma   90.00
#
_symmetry.space_group_name_H-M   'P 1'
#
loop_
_entity.id
_entity.type
_entity.pdbx_description
1 polymer ?
#
loop_
_entity_poly.entity_id
_entity_poly.type
_entity_poly.pdbx_seq_one_letter_code
_entity_poly.pdbx_strand_id
1 'polypeptide(L)'
;SDSCEKMHISASKKAITIGESYIFACHADLNHIVFPLISKQSFLGSVLVGPFLMDTPDSTLVSDIAKKYSISTDDALELYDELTGLPVFSPGMVTHISHLLFYLFSGLIADSKKELQQNNEKLLQQSRINESIQRYKAENPFPYPYPYEKEKELINKVKFGSEVGGQAVLGRQPTQTTP
;
A
#
# COMPACT_ATOMS: atom_id res chain seq x y z
N SER A 1 -8.53 -6.86 -19.98
CA SER A 1 -9.03 -5.46 -20.12
C SER A 1 -8.04 -4.53 -19.43
N ASP A 2 -7.95 -3.28 -19.87
CA ASP A 2 -7.04 -2.24 -19.31
C ASP A 2 -7.20 -2.05 -17.80
N SER A 3 -8.41 -2.29 -17.29
CA SER A 3 -8.67 -2.20 -15.84
C SER A 3 -7.95 -3.26 -15.04
N CYS A 4 -7.92 -4.51 -15.52
CA CYS A 4 -7.18 -5.61 -14.86
C CYS A 4 -5.68 -5.30 -14.83
N GLU A 5 -5.11 -4.89 -15.97
CA GLU A 5 -3.69 -4.58 -16.07
C GLU A 5 -3.28 -3.45 -15.12
N LYS A 6 -4.03 -2.36 -15.09
CA LYS A 6 -3.78 -1.23 -14.19
C LYS A 6 -3.84 -1.64 -12.71
N MET A 7 -4.80 -2.50 -12.35
CA MET A 7 -4.91 -3.00 -10.97
C MET A 7 -3.75 -3.91 -10.59
N HIS A 8 -3.34 -4.82 -11.47
CA HIS A 8 -2.20 -5.71 -11.25
C HIS A 8 -0.90 -4.92 -11.10
N ILE A 9 -0.66 -3.91 -11.94
CA ILE A 9 0.50 -3.01 -11.83
C ILE A 9 0.47 -2.24 -10.49
N SER A 10 -0.69 -1.71 -10.11
CA SER A 10 -0.85 -0.99 -8.84
C SER A 10 -0.60 -1.90 -7.65
N ALA A 11 -1.15 -3.12 -7.66
CA ALA A 11 -0.94 -4.13 -6.62
C ALA A 11 0.54 -4.54 -6.51
N SER A 12 1.20 -4.74 -7.66
CA SER A 12 2.64 -5.06 -7.70
C SER A 12 3.49 -3.94 -7.07
N LYS A 13 3.18 -2.67 -7.37
CA LYS A 13 3.86 -1.53 -6.75
C LYS A 13 3.66 -1.50 -5.23
N LYS A 14 2.45 -1.81 -4.74
CA LYS A 14 2.17 -1.93 -3.30
C LYS A 14 2.97 -3.06 -2.67
N ALA A 15 3.01 -4.24 -3.31
CA ALA A 15 3.79 -5.37 -2.83
C ALA A 15 5.28 -5.05 -2.72
N ILE A 16 5.85 -4.34 -3.71
CA ILE A 16 7.24 -3.85 -3.65
C ILE A 16 7.43 -2.90 -2.46
N THR A 17 6.49 -1.98 -2.24
CA THR A 17 6.58 -1.00 -1.16
C THR A 17 6.50 -1.66 0.21
N ILE A 18 5.63 -2.66 0.38
CA ILE A 18 5.45 -3.40 1.64
C ILE A 18 6.64 -4.33 1.88
N GLY A 19 7.27 -4.83 0.83
CA GLY A 19 8.33 -5.83 0.91
C GLY A 19 7.84 -7.27 1.11
N GLU A 20 6.55 -7.53 0.86
CA GLU A 20 5.89 -8.83 1.04
C GLU A 20 4.83 -9.06 -0.04
N SER A 21 4.21 -10.23 -0.02
CA SER A 21 3.02 -10.49 -0.83
C SER A 21 1.91 -9.52 -0.47
N TYR A 22 1.20 -9.02 -1.47
CA TYR A 22 0.05 -8.15 -1.28
C TYR A 22 -1.22 -8.84 -1.78
N ILE A 23 -2.24 -8.86 -0.92
CA ILE A 23 -3.55 -9.44 -1.24
C ILE A 23 -4.48 -8.28 -1.61
N PHE A 24 -5.18 -8.42 -2.72
CA PHE A 24 -6.11 -7.40 -3.20
C PHE A 24 -7.32 -8.00 -3.88
N ALA A 25 -8.45 -7.29 -3.82
CA ALA A 25 -9.62 -7.59 -4.64
C ALA A 25 -9.51 -6.85 -5.97
N CYS A 26 -9.81 -7.53 -7.08
CA CYS A 26 -9.83 -6.91 -8.40
C CYS A 26 -11.12 -6.11 -8.60
N HIS A 27 -11.28 -5.50 -9.78
CA HIS A 27 -12.45 -4.70 -10.13
C HIS A 27 -13.78 -5.50 -10.11
N ALA A 28 -13.72 -6.84 -10.19
CA ALA A 28 -14.86 -7.75 -10.05
C ALA A 28 -14.97 -8.35 -8.63
N ASP A 29 -14.32 -7.72 -7.63
CA ASP A 29 -14.31 -8.13 -6.23
C ASP A 29 -13.76 -9.56 -5.97
N LEU A 30 -12.98 -10.09 -6.92
CA LEU A 30 -12.28 -11.36 -6.81
C LEU A 30 -10.89 -11.15 -6.22
N ASN A 31 -10.49 -12.04 -5.30
CA ASN A 31 -9.23 -11.91 -4.58
C ASN A 31 -8.04 -12.46 -5.38
N HIS A 32 -6.91 -11.80 -5.21
CA HIS A 32 -5.62 -12.18 -5.81
C HIS A 32 -4.50 -11.98 -4.79
N ILE A 33 -3.45 -12.78 -4.91
CA ILE A 33 -2.18 -12.56 -4.21
C ILE A 33 -1.16 -12.16 -5.26
N VAL A 34 -0.43 -11.08 -5.04
CA VAL A 34 0.69 -10.67 -5.88
C VAL A 34 1.99 -10.75 -5.10
N PHE A 35 3.00 -11.38 -5.70
CA PHE A 35 4.36 -11.45 -5.19
C PHE A 35 5.31 -10.77 -6.17
N PRO A 36 6.05 -9.71 -5.79
CA PRO A 36 6.95 -9.01 -6.68
C PRO A 36 8.27 -9.76 -6.82
N LEU A 37 8.77 -9.84 -8.05
CA LEU A 37 10.09 -10.37 -8.37
C LEU A 37 11.06 -9.20 -8.55
N ILE A 38 12.02 -9.09 -7.62
CA ILE A 38 13.01 -8.02 -7.60
C ILE A 38 14.41 -8.64 -7.67
N SER A 39 15.27 -8.13 -8.54
CA SER A 39 16.68 -8.50 -8.60
C SER A 39 17.54 -7.27 -8.85
N LYS A 40 18.60 -7.10 -8.06
CA LYS A 40 19.56 -6.00 -8.17
C LYS A 40 18.86 -4.63 -8.22
N GLN A 41 17.87 -4.41 -7.35
CA GLN A 41 17.05 -3.20 -7.25
C GLN A 41 16.19 -2.91 -8.51
N SER A 42 16.07 -3.88 -9.41
CA SER A 42 15.22 -3.78 -10.57
C SER A 42 13.99 -4.68 -10.42
N PHE A 43 12.83 -4.15 -10.71
CA PHE A 43 11.59 -4.91 -10.78
C PHE A 43 11.58 -5.74 -12.07
N LEU A 44 11.53 -7.06 -11.96
CA LEU A 44 11.50 -7.99 -13.08
C LEU A 44 10.08 -8.33 -13.51
N GLY A 45 9.14 -8.33 -12.57
CA GLY A 45 7.76 -8.73 -12.80
C GLY A 45 7.07 -9.12 -11.50
N SER A 46 5.90 -9.73 -11.62
CA SER A 46 5.15 -10.23 -10.46
C SER A 46 4.55 -11.60 -10.76
N VAL A 47 4.50 -12.42 -9.72
CA VAL A 47 3.70 -13.65 -9.72
C VAL A 47 2.33 -13.31 -9.15
N LEU A 48 1.27 -13.71 -9.85
CA LEU A 48 -0.10 -13.56 -9.42
C LEU A 48 -0.71 -14.94 -9.16
N VAL A 49 -1.40 -15.07 -8.03
CA VAL A 49 -2.23 -16.24 -7.70
C VAL A 49 -3.67 -15.76 -7.57
N GLY A 50 -4.57 -16.37 -8.31
CA GLY A 50 -5.98 -16.01 -8.36
C GLY A 50 -6.55 -16.13 -9.77
N PRO A 51 -7.83 -15.84 -9.96
CA PRO A 51 -8.77 -15.36 -8.93
C PRO A 51 -9.18 -16.45 -7.93
N PHE A 52 -9.52 -16.05 -6.71
CA PHE A 52 -10.09 -16.91 -5.68
C PHE A 52 -11.10 -16.12 -4.82
N LEU A 53 -11.92 -16.85 -4.07
CA LEU A 53 -12.87 -16.30 -3.12
C LEU A 53 -12.40 -16.56 -1.69
N MET A 54 -12.78 -15.72 -0.73
CA MET A 54 -12.54 -15.92 0.71
C MET A 54 -13.72 -16.63 1.38
N ASP A 55 -14.91 -16.55 0.76
CA ASP A 55 -16.14 -17.20 1.16
C ASP A 55 -16.83 -17.78 -0.05
N THR A 56 -17.79 -18.69 0.16
CA THR A 56 -18.65 -19.21 -0.92
C THR A 56 -19.42 -18.07 -1.56
N PRO A 57 -19.52 -18.05 -2.91
CA PRO A 57 -20.26 -17.00 -3.59
C PRO A 57 -21.72 -17.03 -3.17
N ASP A 58 -22.26 -15.87 -2.83
CA ASP A 58 -23.66 -15.67 -2.50
C ASP A 58 -24.37 -14.83 -3.58
N SER A 59 -25.69 -14.73 -3.46
CA SER A 59 -26.50 -13.92 -4.38
C SER A 59 -26.16 -12.43 -4.32
N THR A 60 -25.58 -11.95 -3.21
CA THR A 60 -25.18 -10.55 -3.03
C THR A 60 -24.00 -10.21 -3.93
N LEU A 61 -22.96 -11.05 -3.92
CA LEU A 61 -21.77 -10.87 -4.77
C LEU A 61 -22.16 -10.83 -6.25
N VAL A 62 -23.02 -11.80 -6.69
CA VAL A 62 -23.48 -11.84 -8.09
C VAL A 62 -24.30 -10.59 -8.44
N SER A 63 -25.23 -10.18 -7.56
CA SER A 63 -26.04 -8.98 -7.76
C SER A 63 -25.20 -7.72 -7.88
N ASP A 64 -24.17 -7.58 -7.06
CA ASP A 64 -23.30 -6.40 -7.05
C ASP A 64 -22.44 -6.34 -8.32
N ILE A 65 -21.89 -7.48 -8.76
CA ILE A 65 -21.17 -7.57 -10.03
C ILE A 65 -22.11 -7.30 -11.19
N ALA A 66 -23.30 -7.90 -11.21
CA ALA A 66 -24.28 -7.73 -12.28
C ALA A 66 -24.74 -6.26 -12.41
N LYS A 67 -25.00 -5.58 -11.30
CA LYS A 67 -25.32 -4.14 -11.29
C LYS A 67 -24.16 -3.29 -11.79
N LYS A 68 -22.97 -3.56 -11.30
CA LYS A 68 -21.75 -2.79 -11.63
C LYS A 68 -21.41 -2.83 -13.13
N TYR A 69 -21.68 -3.97 -13.76
CA TYR A 69 -21.36 -4.21 -15.18
C TYR A 69 -22.59 -4.25 -16.09
N SER A 70 -23.78 -3.97 -15.57
CA SER A 70 -25.05 -4.00 -16.31
C SER A 70 -25.29 -5.35 -17.01
N ILE A 71 -24.99 -6.44 -16.29
CA ILE A 71 -25.14 -7.80 -16.78
C ILE A 71 -26.63 -8.17 -16.78
N SER A 72 -27.10 -8.90 -17.81
CA SER A 72 -28.49 -9.38 -17.86
C SER A 72 -28.77 -10.44 -16.79
N THR A 73 -30.05 -10.71 -16.50
CA THR A 73 -30.42 -11.72 -15.52
C THR A 73 -30.01 -13.14 -15.95
N ASP A 74 -30.06 -13.42 -17.24
CA ASP A 74 -29.67 -14.73 -17.79
C ASP A 74 -28.15 -14.91 -17.68
N ASP A 75 -27.37 -13.90 -18.02
CA ASP A 75 -25.90 -13.90 -17.88
C ASP A 75 -25.47 -13.90 -16.40
N ALA A 76 -26.30 -13.39 -15.49
CA ALA A 76 -26.02 -13.43 -14.04
C ALA A 76 -26.09 -14.86 -13.47
N LEU A 77 -26.90 -15.74 -14.04
CA LEU A 77 -26.92 -17.17 -13.68
C LEU A 77 -25.65 -17.88 -14.15
N GLU A 78 -25.20 -17.60 -15.37
CA GLU A 78 -23.93 -18.11 -15.88
C GLU A 78 -22.75 -17.60 -15.03
N LEU A 79 -22.76 -16.31 -14.67
CA LEU A 79 -21.77 -15.73 -13.76
C LEU A 79 -21.73 -16.44 -12.39
N TYR A 80 -22.91 -16.80 -11.84
CA TYR A 80 -22.97 -17.54 -10.58
C TYR A 80 -22.30 -18.91 -10.70
N ASP A 81 -22.59 -19.63 -11.77
CA ASP A 81 -22.00 -20.96 -12.04
C ASP A 81 -20.48 -20.87 -12.19
N GLU A 82 -19.98 -19.86 -12.90
CA GLU A 82 -18.53 -19.60 -13.04
C GLU A 82 -17.89 -19.26 -11.69
N LEU A 83 -18.53 -18.42 -10.86
CA LEU A 83 -18.04 -18.07 -9.54
C LEU A 83 -17.99 -19.26 -8.59
N THR A 84 -18.95 -20.19 -8.68
CA THR A 84 -18.93 -21.42 -7.86
C THR A 84 -17.80 -22.37 -8.24
N GLY A 85 -17.27 -22.25 -9.45
CA GLY A 85 -16.09 -22.97 -9.93
C GLY A 85 -14.76 -22.43 -9.39
N LEU A 86 -14.74 -21.23 -8.82
CA LEU A 86 -13.52 -20.65 -8.27
C LEU A 86 -13.14 -21.30 -6.94
N PRO A 87 -11.82 -21.42 -6.67
CA PRO A 87 -11.36 -21.92 -5.38
C PRO A 87 -11.72 -20.95 -4.25
N VAL A 88 -12.15 -21.51 -3.12
CA VAL A 88 -12.39 -20.76 -1.88
C VAL A 88 -11.23 -21.00 -0.92
N PHE A 89 -10.51 -19.96 -0.55
CA PHE A 89 -9.38 -20.03 0.36
C PHE A 89 -9.70 -19.37 1.69
N SER A 90 -9.49 -20.12 2.77
CA SER A 90 -9.54 -19.53 4.11
C SER A 90 -8.39 -18.52 4.32
N PRO A 91 -8.52 -17.54 5.24
CA PRO A 91 -7.43 -16.61 5.55
C PRO A 91 -6.10 -17.29 5.89
N GLY A 92 -6.16 -18.44 6.60
CA GLY A 92 -4.98 -19.22 6.90
C GLY A 92 -4.32 -19.80 5.64
N MET A 93 -5.10 -20.30 4.69
CA MET A 93 -4.57 -20.81 3.41
C MET A 93 -3.93 -19.69 2.59
N VAL A 94 -4.54 -18.51 2.52
CA VAL A 94 -3.98 -17.33 1.85
C VAL A 94 -2.61 -16.96 2.45
N THR A 95 -2.49 -16.99 3.78
CA THR A 95 -1.21 -16.77 4.48
C THR A 95 -0.19 -17.83 4.12
N HIS A 96 -0.56 -19.10 4.09
CA HIS A 96 0.35 -20.20 3.71
C HIS A 96 0.82 -20.07 2.26
N ILE A 97 -0.09 -19.71 1.32
CA ILE A 97 0.28 -19.47 -0.08
C ILE A 97 1.26 -18.31 -0.18
N SER A 98 1.02 -17.22 0.55
CA SER A 98 1.92 -16.06 0.58
C SER A 98 3.32 -16.43 1.07
N HIS A 99 3.42 -17.24 2.13
CA HIS A 99 4.70 -17.76 2.62
C HIS A 99 5.36 -18.70 1.62
N LEU A 100 4.58 -19.58 0.97
CA LEU A 100 5.11 -20.49 -0.04
C LEU A 100 5.70 -19.72 -1.22
N LEU A 101 5.01 -18.70 -1.73
CA LEU A 101 5.52 -17.82 -2.79
C LEU A 101 6.85 -17.18 -2.36
N PHE A 102 6.88 -16.66 -1.13
CA PHE A 102 8.09 -16.06 -0.59
C PHE A 102 9.26 -17.04 -0.57
N TYR A 103 9.07 -18.29 -0.09
CA TYR A 103 10.12 -19.32 -0.06
C TYR A 103 10.55 -19.78 -1.46
N LEU A 104 9.60 -19.98 -2.36
CA LEU A 104 9.89 -20.44 -3.72
C LEU A 104 10.70 -19.41 -4.50
N PHE A 105 10.29 -18.15 -4.45
CA PHE A 105 10.88 -17.11 -5.30
C PHE A 105 12.07 -16.39 -4.65
N SER A 106 12.15 -16.35 -3.33
CA SER A 106 13.35 -15.81 -2.66
C SER A 106 14.61 -16.67 -2.89
N GLY A 107 14.44 -17.97 -3.15
CA GLY A 107 15.55 -18.87 -3.51
C GLY A 107 16.03 -18.74 -4.95
N LEU A 108 15.13 -18.31 -5.86
CA LEU A 108 15.46 -18.13 -7.29
C LEU A 108 16.14 -16.77 -7.56
N ILE A 109 15.88 -15.77 -6.72
CA ILE A 109 16.41 -14.42 -6.85
C ILE A 109 17.12 -14.08 -5.53
N ALA A 110 18.42 -14.36 -5.47
CA ALA A 110 19.21 -14.31 -4.25
C ALA A 110 19.12 -12.97 -3.46
N ASP A 111 18.91 -11.88 -4.17
CA ASP A 111 18.85 -10.54 -3.58
C ASP A 111 17.43 -10.12 -3.16
N SER A 112 16.37 -10.76 -3.70
CA SER A 112 14.99 -10.32 -3.48
C SER A 112 14.55 -10.41 -2.01
N LYS A 113 14.97 -11.44 -1.29
CA LYS A 113 14.65 -11.60 0.13
C LYS A 113 15.20 -10.46 0.97
N LYS A 114 16.46 -10.07 0.73
CA LYS A 114 17.13 -9.00 1.47
C LYS A 114 16.48 -7.65 1.17
N GLU A 115 16.14 -7.40 -0.10
CA GLU A 115 15.51 -6.15 -0.51
C GLU A 115 14.07 -6.03 0.01
N LEU A 116 13.28 -7.10 -0.05
CA LEU A 116 11.95 -7.15 0.53
C LEU A 116 11.98 -6.91 2.04
N GLN A 117 12.92 -7.55 2.76
CA GLN A 117 13.10 -7.33 4.19
C GLN A 117 13.50 -5.89 4.51
N GLN A 118 14.45 -5.32 3.77
CA GLN A 118 14.86 -3.92 3.97
C GLN A 118 13.71 -2.93 3.72
N ASN A 119 12.88 -3.18 2.72
CA ASN A 119 11.72 -2.34 2.44
C ASN A 119 10.69 -2.43 3.58
N ASN A 120 10.44 -3.63 4.09
CA ASN A 120 9.54 -3.83 5.23
C ASN A 120 10.06 -3.13 6.50
N GLU A 121 11.36 -3.27 6.80
CA GLU A 121 12.00 -2.58 7.93
C GLU A 121 11.88 -1.05 7.81
N LYS A 122 12.09 -0.47 6.61
CA LYS A 122 11.91 0.97 6.36
C LYS A 122 10.47 1.41 6.61
N LEU A 123 9.49 0.62 6.16
CA LEU A 123 8.07 0.92 6.38
C LEU A 123 7.70 0.88 7.86
N LEU A 124 8.15 -0.15 8.59
CA LEU A 124 7.92 -0.25 10.03
C LEU A 124 8.56 0.94 10.78
N GLN A 125 9.77 1.34 10.38
CA GLN A 125 10.42 2.52 10.92
C GLN A 125 9.61 3.79 10.64
N GLN A 126 9.14 3.97 9.40
CA GLN A 126 8.33 5.12 9.02
C GLN A 126 6.99 5.16 9.78
N SER A 127 6.34 4.00 9.99
CA SER A 127 5.12 3.90 10.79
C SER A 127 5.36 4.35 12.23
N ARG A 128 6.43 3.86 12.87
CA ARG A 128 6.81 4.26 14.25
C ARG A 128 7.08 5.75 14.35
N ILE A 129 7.75 6.33 13.35
CA ILE A 129 8.01 7.78 13.31
C ILE A 129 6.68 8.54 13.22
N ASN A 130 5.78 8.11 12.32
CA ASN A 130 4.46 8.73 12.17
C ASN A 130 3.63 8.64 13.46
N GLU A 131 3.60 7.48 14.10
CA GLU A 131 2.92 7.30 15.38
C GLU A 131 3.49 8.22 16.47
N SER A 132 4.80 8.35 16.54
CA SER A 132 5.48 9.25 17.48
C SER A 132 5.13 10.71 17.22
N ILE A 133 5.09 11.13 15.93
CA ILE A 133 4.67 12.48 15.55
C ILE A 133 3.21 12.74 15.92
N GLN A 134 2.31 11.79 15.68
CA GLN A 134 0.90 11.93 16.00
C GLN A 134 0.69 12.01 17.51
N ARG A 135 1.40 11.18 18.29
CA ARG A 135 1.36 11.23 19.76
C ARG A 135 1.87 12.57 20.27
N TYR A 136 3.01 13.04 19.78
CA TYR A 136 3.56 14.34 20.14
C TYR A 136 2.59 15.49 19.82
N LYS A 137 1.93 15.47 18.66
CA LYS A 137 0.92 16.46 18.29
C LYS A 137 -0.31 16.41 19.19
N ALA A 138 -0.72 15.22 19.65
CA ALA A 138 -1.85 15.05 20.56
C ALA A 138 -1.54 15.54 21.97
N GLU A 139 -0.32 15.28 22.46
CA GLU A 139 0.14 15.70 23.80
C GLU A 139 0.50 17.19 23.84
N ASN A 140 0.91 17.77 22.72
CA ASN A 140 1.30 19.17 22.58
C ASN A 140 0.45 19.85 21.50
N PRO A 141 -0.83 20.11 21.73
CA PRO A 141 -1.63 20.86 20.79
C PRO A 141 -1.06 22.28 20.67
N PHE A 142 -0.55 22.60 19.48
CA PHE A 142 -0.01 23.94 19.22
C PHE A 142 -1.10 24.99 19.43
N PRO A 143 -0.93 25.92 20.35
CA PRO A 143 -1.91 26.99 20.59
C PRO A 143 -1.95 28.02 19.45
N TYR A 144 -1.03 27.90 18.48
CA TYR A 144 -0.93 28.79 17.33
C TYR A 144 -0.99 27.99 16.02
N PRO A 145 -1.60 28.53 14.97
CA PRO A 145 -1.59 27.90 13.69
C PRO A 145 -0.14 27.72 13.21
N TYR A 146 0.19 26.50 12.79
CA TYR A 146 1.54 26.16 12.30
C TYR A 146 1.95 27.15 11.21
N PRO A 147 3.12 27.80 11.30
CA PRO A 147 3.53 28.84 10.35
C PRO A 147 4.00 28.22 9.02
N TYR A 148 3.09 27.60 8.29
CA TYR A 148 3.35 26.89 7.04
C TYR A 148 4.04 27.75 5.97
N GLU A 149 3.70 29.03 5.92
CA GLU A 149 4.32 29.98 4.97
C GLU A 149 5.81 30.22 5.29
N LYS A 150 6.19 30.25 6.58
CA LYS A 150 7.58 30.39 6.98
C LYS A 150 8.40 29.14 6.67
N GLU A 151 7.82 27.96 6.83
CA GLU A 151 8.47 26.70 6.44
C GLU A 151 8.70 26.64 4.94
N LYS A 152 7.71 27.02 4.14
CA LYS A 152 7.79 27.08 2.69
C LYS A 152 8.85 28.07 2.22
N GLU A 153 8.92 29.23 2.87
CA GLU A 153 9.95 30.23 2.62
C GLU A 153 11.36 29.70 2.97
N LEU A 154 11.51 28.99 4.10
CA LEU A 154 12.77 28.35 4.50
C LEU A 154 13.19 27.28 3.49
N ILE A 155 12.29 26.40 3.10
CA ILE A 155 12.53 25.35 2.09
C ILE A 155 12.96 25.99 0.76
N ASN A 156 12.34 27.07 0.33
CA ASN A 156 12.69 27.77 -0.89
C ASN A 156 14.08 28.41 -0.78
N LYS A 157 14.41 29.05 0.36
CA LYS A 157 15.73 29.63 0.59
C LYS A 157 16.85 28.56 0.60
N VAL A 158 16.58 27.40 1.17
CA VAL A 158 17.51 26.25 1.15
C VAL A 158 17.68 25.69 -0.26
N LYS A 159 16.60 25.54 -1.01
CA LYS A 159 16.63 25.02 -2.39
C LYS A 159 17.36 25.96 -3.37
N PHE A 160 17.25 27.26 -3.17
CA PHE A 160 17.84 28.27 -4.06
C PHE A 160 19.18 28.84 -3.56
N GLY A 161 19.81 28.22 -2.53
CA GLY A 161 21.19 28.50 -2.13
C GLY A 161 21.44 29.90 -1.52
N SER A 162 20.42 30.51 -0.92
CA SER A 162 20.59 31.80 -0.22
C SER A 162 21.09 31.57 1.19
N GLU A 163 22.40 31.64 1.41
CA GLU A 163 23.05 31.44 2.72
C GLU A 163 22.69 32.50 3.80
N VAL A 164 22.13 33.63 3.43
CA VAL A 164 21.92 34.77 4.34
C VAL A 164 20.63 34.70 5.15
N GLY A 165 19.73 33.75 4.87
CA GLY A 165 18.37 33.73 5.45
C GLY A 165 18.14 32.77 6.61
N GLY A 166 19.00 31.78 6.85
CA GLY A 166 18.73 30.69 7.78
C GLY A 166 18.65 31.08 9.26
N GLN A 167 19.44 32.07 9.69
CA GLN A 167 19.50 32.50 11.09
C GLN A 167 18.40 33.48 11.49
N ALA A 168 17.83 34.22 10.56
CA ALA A 168 16.79 35.22 10.85
C ALA A 168 15.38 34.61 11.07
N VAL A 169 15.13 33.40 10.56
CA VAL A 169 13.81 32.75 10.66
C VAL A 169 13.65 31.95 11.96
N LEU A 170 14.74 31.50 12.57
CA LEU A 170 14.72 30.71 13.83
C LEU A 170 14.85 31.55 15.11
N GLY A 171 15.05 32.83 15.01
CA GLY A 171 15.29 33.70 16.14
C GLY A 171 14.17 34.65 16.50
N ARG A 172 13.24 34.20 17.33
CA ARG A 172 12.63 34.95 18.44
C ARG A 172 11.70 34.03 19.22
N GLN A 173 12.23 33.41 20.27
CA GLN A 173 11.35 33.00 21.39
C GLN A 173 10.84 34.28 22.07
N PRO A 174 9.56 34.39 22.37
CA PRO A 174 9.08 35.47 23.23
C PRO A 174 9.65 35.26 24.63
N THR A 175 10.44 36.21 25.09
CA THR A 175 10.88 36.33 26.49
C THR A 175 9.65 36.40 27.37
N GLN A 176 9.46 35.42 28.24
CA GLN A 176 8.51 35.49 29.34
C GLN A 176 8.96 36.61 30.26
N THR A 177 8.25 37.71 30.27
CA THR A 177 8.26 38.65 31.37
C THR A 177 7.24 38.16 32.39
N THR A 178 7.75 37.61 33.48
CA THR A 178 7.00 37.43 34.75
C THR A 178 6.98 38.72 35.50
N PRO A 179 5.82 39.08 36.11
CA PRO A 179 5.73 40.20 37.06
C PRO A 179 6.34 39.87 38.41
#